data_ad4612250c928c6c8c5e9f57e53eb91d
#
_entry.id   ad4612250c928c6c8c5e9f57e53eb91d
#
_cell.length_a   1.000
_cell.length_b   1.000
_cell.length_c   1.000
_cell.angle_alpha   90.00
_cell.angle_beta   90.00
_cell.angle_gamma   90.00
#
_symmetry.space_group_name_H-M   'P 1'
#
loop_
_entity.id
_entity.type
_entity.pdbx_description
1 polymer ?
#
loop_
_entity_poly.entity_id
_entity_poly.type
_entity_poly.pdbx_seq_one_letter_code
_entity_poly.pdbx_strand_id
1 'polypeptide(L)'
;GENKFVVITGPNGGGKSTLAKMIMGIEKPRSGKILFDGQDITEKTITERANLGISFALQQPVRFKGVHVLDLIRLAARKDLSAADACKYLSEVGLCAKDYINREVNGSLSGGELKRIEIATVLARGTKLSVFDEPEAGIDLWSFQNLIQVFEKMRETTNGSIVIISHQERILEIADEIVVISDGSILKHGTRDEILPEILGTASAPSGCQFYRREA
;
A
#
# COMPACT_ATOMS: atom_id res chain seq x y z
N GLY A 1 -4.87 6.62 -14.00
CA GLY A 1 -3.81 7.43 -14.60
C GLY A 1 -2.45 6.82 -14.28
N GLU A 2 -1.44 7.15 -15.04
CA GLU A 2 -0.06 6.69 -14.79
C GLU A 2 0.55 7.51 -13.65
N ASN A 3 1.40 6.88 -12.83
CA ASN A 3 2.14 7.51 -11.73
C ASN A 3 1.25 8.29 -10.74
N LYS A 4 0.13 7.69 -10.35
CA LYS A 4 -0.81 8.27 -9.40
C LYS A 4 -0.68 7.64 -8.02
N PHE A 5 -0.83 8.46 -6.99
CA PHE A 5 -1.01 8.03 -5.62
C PHE A 5 -2.50 8.04 -5.30
N VAL A 6 -3.10 6.85 -5.25
CA VAL A 6 -4.54 6.68 -5.06
C VAL A 6 -4.81 6.09 -3.68
N VAL A 7 -5.71 6.70 -2.94
CA VAL A 7 -6.16 6.15 -1.66
C VAL A 7 -7.60 5.64 -1.78
N ILE A 8 -7.78 4.39 -1.39
CA ILE A 8 -9.10 3.75 -1.30
C ILE A 8 -9.53 3.79 0.15
N THR A 9 -10.66 4.40 0.43
CA THR A 9 -11.22 4.54 1.77
C THR A 9 -12.70 4.13 1.82
N GLY A 10 -13.30 4.18 3.01
CA GLY A 10 -14.71 3.85 3.23
C GLY A 10 -14.89 2.95 4.46
N PRO A 11 -16.12 2.63 4.85
CA PRO A 11 -16.43 1.88 6.06
C PRO A 11 -15.84 0.48 6.07
N ASN A 12 -15.65 -0.07 7.28
CA ASN A 12 -15.22 -1.46 7.44
C ASN A 12 -16.28 -2.39 6.84
N GLY A 13 -15.81 -3.47 6.17
CA GLY A 13 -16.70 -4.36 5.43
C GLY A 13 -17.17 -3.84 4.06
N GLY A 14 -16.83 -2.60 3.67
CA GLY A 14 -17.25 -2.00 2.40
C GLY A 14 -16.69 -2.65 1.12
N GLY A 15 -15.75 -3.60 1.23
CA GLY A 15 -15.20 -4.33 0.08
C GLY A 15 -13.79 -3.89 -0.35
N LYS A 16 -13.13 -2.99 0.36
CA LYS A 16 -11.80 -2.44 0.01
C LYS A 16 -10.73 -3.53 -0.13
N SER A 17 -10.54 -4.37 0.90
CA SER A 17 -9.54 -5.45 0.86
C SER A 17 -9.91 -6.54 -0.14
N THR A 18 -11.21 -6.78 -0.40
CA THR A 18 -11.66 -7.67 -1.47
C THR A 18 -11.22 -7.15 -2.83
N LEU A 19 -11.38 -5.84 -3.09
CA LEU A 19 -10.88 -5.22 -4.32
C LEU A 19 -9.36 -5.40 -4.47
N ALA A 20 -8.59 -5.15 -3.40
CA ALA A 20 -7.14 -5.38 -3.42
C ALA A 20 -6.79 -6.84 -3.75
N LYS A 21 -7.46 -7.80 -3.12
CA LYS A 21 -7.27 -9.22 -3.40
C LYS A 21 -7.62 -9.60 -4.84
N MET A 22 -8.65 -8.98 -5.43
CA MET A 22 -8.98 -9.16 -6.84
C MET A 22 -7.90 -8.57 -7.75
N ILE A 23 -7.35 -7.39 -7.45
CA ILE A 23 -6.24 -6.81 -8.21
C ILE A 23 -5.02 -7.72 -8.16
N MET A 24 -4.75 -8.35 -7.03
CA MET A 24 -3.65 -9.29 -6.86
C MET A 24 -3.86 -10.66 -7.51
N GLY A 25 -5.12 -11.04 -7.80
CA GLY A 25 -5.46 -12.37 -8.29
C GLY A 25 -5.57 -13.42 -7.19
N ILE A 26 -5.70 -13.00 -5.94
CA ILE A 26 -6.02 -13.88 -4.79
C ILE A 26 -7.49 -14.29 -4.87
N GLU A 27 -8.36 -13.35 -5.21
CA GLU A 27 -9.78 -13.58 -5.43
C GLU A 27 -10.14 -13.27 -6.89
N LYS A 28 -11.06 -14.03 -7.45
CA LYS A 28 -11.55 -13.81 -8.82
C LYS A 28 -12.84 -12.99 -8.80
N PRO A 29 -12.98 -12.01 -9.70
CA PRO A 29 -14.25 -11.31 -9.86
C PRO A 29 -15.31 -12.28 -10.41
N ARG A 30 -16.56 -12.14 -9.96
CA ARG A 30 -17.69 -12.92 -10.49
C ARG A 30 -18.05 -12.50 -11.92
N SER A 31 -17.79 -11.26 -12.28
CA SER A 31 -18.07 -10.68 -13.61
C SER A 31 -17.17 -9.46 -13.84
N GLY A 32 -17.09 -9.02 -15.08
CA GLY A 32 -16.26 -7.89 -15.46
C GLY A 32 -14.83 -8.30 -15.79
N LYS A 33 -13.97 -7.29 -15.99
CA LYS A 33 -12.57 -7.46 -16.38
C LYS A 33 -11.67 -6.57 -15.53
N ILE A 34 -10.47 -7.04 -15.28
CA ILE A 34 -9.38 -6.26 -14.68
C ILE A 34 -8.36 -6.00 -15.78
N LEU A 35 -8.15 -4.72 -16.10
CA LEU A 35 -7.18 -4.30 -17.10
C LEU A 35 -5.97 -3.66 -16.41
N PHE A 36 -4.78 -4.04 -16.84
CA PHE A 36 -3.51 -3.47 -16.39
C PHE A 36 -2.63 -3.17 -17.60
N ASP A 37 -2.22 -1.93 -17.79
CA ASP A 37 -1.54 -1.43 -19.01
C ASP A 37 -2.26 -1.85 -20.31
N GLY A 38 -3.60 -1.77 -20.33
CA GLY A 38 -4.43 -2.19 -21.46
C GLY A 38 -4.58 -3.71 -21.65
N GLN A 39 -3.86 -4.52 -20.86
CA GLN A 39 -3.93 -5.97 -20.92
C GLN A 39 -4.99 -6.50 -19.94
N ASP A 40 -5.84 -7.45 -20.40
CA ASP A 40 -6.74 -8.19 -19.54
C ASP A 40 -5.93 -9.17 -18.65
N ILE A 41 -5.98 -8.94 -17.34
CA ILE A 41 -5.30 -9.76 -16.33
C ILE A 41 -6.28 -10.55 -15.46
N THR A 42 -7.55 -10.59 -15.80
CA THR A 42 -8.62 -11.18 -14.97
C THR A 42 -8.31 -12.60 -14.58
N GLU A 43 -7.89 -13.43 -15.53
CA GLU A 43 -7.57 -14.84 -15.29
C GLU A 43 -6.10 -15.13 -14.93
N LYS A 44 -5.24 -14.08 -14.91
CA LYS A 44 -3.84 -14.24 -14.58
C LYS A 44 -3.64 -14.57 -13.11
N THR A 45 -2.75 -15.50 -12.84
CA THR A 45 -2.31 -15.90 -11.49
C THR A 45 -1.57 -14.77 -10.78
N ILE A 46 -1.42 -14.88 -9.46
CA ILE A 46 -0.64 -13.96 -8.62
C ILE A 46 0.78 -13.81 -9.19
N THR A 47 1.43 -14.93 -9.56
CA THR A 47 2.80 -14.93 -10.11
C THR A 47 2.87 -14.18 -11.43
N GLU A 48 1.93 -14.40 -12.34
CA GLU A 48 1.89 -13.69 -13.63
C GLU A 48 1.68 -12.18 -13.43
N ARG A 49 0.76 -11.78 -12.55
CA ARG A 49 0.55 -10.37 -12.21
C ARG A 49 1.77 -9.74 -11.56
N ALA A 50 2.44 -10.46 -10.67
CA ALA A 50 3.70 -10.03 -10.08
C ALA A 50 4.79 -9.85 -11.15
N ASN A 51 4.82 -10.69 -12.20
CA ASN A 51 5.76 -10.57 -13.32
C ASN A 51 5.44 -9.38 -14.24
N LEU A 52 4.18 -8.96 -14.32
CA LEU A 52 3.77 -7.76 -15.03
C LEU A 52 4.16 -6.46 -14.30
N GLY A 53 4.57 -6.55 -13.04
CA GLY A 53 5.00 -5.40 -12.25
C GLY A 53 3.94 -4.94 -11.23
N ILE A 54 3.12 -5.84 -10.71
CA ILE A 54 2.22 -5.56 -9.59
C ILE A 54 2.84 -6.11 -8.31
N SER A 55 2.93 -5.31 -7.27
CA SER A 55 3.35 -5.71 -5.92
C SER A 55 2.26 -5.43 -4.89
N PHE A 56 2.31 -6.18 -3.80
CA PHE A 56 1.33 -6.07 -2.74
C PHE A 56 1.97 -6.21 -1.36
N ALA A 57 1.63 -5.30 -0.46
CA ALA A 57 1.95 -5.40 0.95
C ALA A 57 0.67 -5.72 1.72
N LEU A 58 0.70 -6.84 2.42
CA LEU A 58 -0.44 -7.36 3.18
C LEU A 58 -0.72 -6.51 4.43
N GLN A 59 -1.96 -6.53 4.93
CA GLN A 59 -2.32 -5.92 6.21
C GLN A 59 -1.43 -6.46 7.35
N GLN A 60 -1.20 -7.77 7.37
CA GLN A 60 -0.24 -8.39 8.28
C GLN A 60 1.01 -8.81 7.53
N PRO A 61 2.20 -8.25 7.86
CA PRO A 61 3.45 -8.61 7.19
C PRO A 61 3.79 -10.09 7.44
N VAL A 62 4.30 -10.73 6.39
CA VAL A 62 4.68 -12.15 6.43
C VAL A 62 6.03 -12.30 7.13
N ARG A 63 6.14 -13.33 7.97
CA ARG A 63 7.38 -13.74 8.63
C ARG A 63 7.99 -14.92 7.90
N PHE A 64 9.30 -14.86 7.69
CA PHE A 64 10.04 -15.90 6.98
C PHE A 64 11.12 -16.49 7.88
N LYS A 65 10.88 -17.70 8.40
CA LYS A 65 11.89 -18.39 9.22
C LYS A 65 13.13 -18.73 8.38
N GLY A 66 14.30 -18.39 8.88
CA GLY A 66 15.58 -18.66 8.22
C GLY A 66 15.94 -17.73 7.08
N VAL A 67 15.14 -16.67 6.82
CA VAL A 67 15.43 -15.67 5.78
C VAL A 67 15.88 -14.37 6.44
N HIS A 68 17.04 -13.84 6.01
CA HIS A 68 17.54 -12.56 6.49
C HIS A 68 16.98 -11.40 5.65
N VAL A 69 16.98 -10.21 6.24
CA VAL A 69 16.48 -8.99 5.57
C VAL A 69 17.21 -8.75 4.25
N LEU A 70 18.53 -8.94 4.19
CA LEU A 70 19.32 -8.84 2.97
C LEU A 70 18.80 -9.77 1.87
N ASP A 71 18.57 -11.04 2.23
CA ASP A 71 18.12 -12.05 1.27
C ASP A 71 16.71 -11.74 0.76
N LEU A 72 15.83 -11.24 1.64
CA LEU A 72 14.49 -10.85 1.27
C LEU A 72 14.49 -9.66 0.28
N ILE A 73 15.33 -8.64 0.51
CA ILE A 73 15.48 -7.50 -0.40
C ILE A 73 16.05 -7.94 -1.75
N ARG A 74 17.05 -8.81 -1.77
CA ARG A 74 17.63 -9.39 -3.01
C ARG A 74 16.60 -10.16 -3.81
N LEU A 75 15.85 -11.03 -3.15
CA LEU A 75 14.73 -11.80 -3.77
C LEU A 75 13.70 -10.87 -4.39
N ALA A 76 13.32 -9.81 -3.67
CA ALA A 76 12.35 -8.84 -4.15
C ALA A 76 12.88 -8.08 -5.37
N ALA A 77 14.11 -7.63 -5.34
CA ALA A 77 14.76 -6.89 -6.43
C ALA A 77 14.96 -7.72 -7.70
N ARG A 78 14.96 -9.06 -7.60
CA ARG A 78 15.21 -9.99 -8.72
C ARG A 78 16.53 -9.72 -9.45
N LYS A 79 17.50 -9.18 -8.77
CA LYS A 79 18.85 -8.89 -9.27
C LYS A 79 19.86 -9.09 -8.15
N ASP A 80 21.08 -9.35 -8.53
CA ASP A 80 22.16 -9.43 -7.55
C ASP A 80 22.48 -8.02 -7.04
N LEU A 81 21.98 -7.73 -5.82
CA LEU A 81 22.22 -6.47 -5.14
C LEU A 81 23.39 -6.60 -4.20
N SER A 82 24.29 -5.62 -4.23
CA SER A 82 25.29 -5.47 -3.18
C SER A 82 24.61 -5.22 -1.83
N ALA A 83 25.29 -5.56 -0.74
CA ALA A 83 24.78 -5.22 0.60
C ALA A 83 24.61 -3.69 0.76
N ALA A 84 25.50 -2.89 0.13
CA ALA A 84 25.41 -1.44 0.17
C ALA A 84 24.15 -0.91 -0.52
N ASP A 85 23.73 -1.50 -1.65
CA ASP A 85 22.50 -1.12 -2.32
C ASP A 85 21.25 -1.57 -1.55
N ALA A 86 21.28 -2.75 -0.94
CA ALA A 86 20.21 -3.20 -0.05
C ALA A 86 20.05 -2.27 1.17
N CYS A 87 21.17 -1.76 1.72
CA CYS A 87 21.16 -0.78 2.80
C CYS A 87 20.43 0.53 2.44
N LYS A 88 20.48 0.96 1.17
CA LYS A 88 19.76 2.17 0.72
C LYS A 88 18.27 2.01 0.91
N TYR A 89 17.68 0.87 0.52
CA TYR A 89 16.24 0.61 0.70
C TYR A 89 15.82 0.60 2.17
N LEU A 90 16.65 0.08 3.08
CA LEU A 90 16.39 0.15 4.51
C LEU A 90 16.44 1.59 5.04
N SER A 91 17.40 2.37 4.58
CA SER A 91 17.50 3.79 4.95
C SER A 91 16.31 4.60 4.44
N GLU A 92 15.78 4.28 3.26
CA GLU A 92 14.59 4.94 2.70
C GLU A 92 13.34 4.74 3.56
N VAL A 93 13.22 3.59 4.22
CA VAL A 93 12.11 3.31 5.15
C VAL A 93 12.45 3.64 6.62
N GLY A 94 13.53 4.40 6.86
CA GLY A 94 13.92 4.86 8.18
C GLY A 94 14.45 3.75 9.11
N LEU A 95 15.03 2.68 8.55
CA LEU A 95 15.70 1.62 9.30
C LEU A 95 17.22 1.77 9.20
N CYS A 96 17.92 1.67 10.34
CA CYS A 96 19.37 1.64 10.36
C CYS A 96 19.87 0.33 9.72
N ALA A 97 20.49 0.43 8.55
CA ALA A 97 20.90 -0.75 7.80
C ALA A 97 21.85 -1.67 8.59
N LYS A 98 22.76 -1.10 9.40
CA LYS A 98 23.70 -1.89 10.21
C LYS A 98 23.00 -2.81 11.21
N ASP A 99 21.87 -2.35 11.74
CA ASP A 99 21.14 -3.06 12.78
C ASP A 99 20.17 -4.10 12.22
N TYR A 100 19.74 -3.94 10.96
CA TYR A 100 18.68 -4.77 10.39
C TYR A 100 19.11 -5.68 9.26
N ILE A 101 20.14 -5.34 8.47
CA ILE A 101 20.48 -6.03 7.23
C ILE A 101 20.73 -7.53 7.40
N ASN A 102 21.32 -7.93 8.53
CA ASN A 102 21.64 -9.31 8.87
C ASN A 102 20.63 -9.95 9.83
N ARG A 103 19.53 -9.26 10.18
CA ARG A 103 18.51 -9.85 11.06
C ARG A 103 17.62 -10.80 10.28
N GLU A 104 17.19 -11.85 10.95
CA GLU A 104 16.19 -12.76 10.43
C GLU A 104 14.80 -12.11 10.48
N VAL A 105 14.00 -12.31 9.42
CA VAL A 105 12.63 -11.78 9.30
C VAL A 105 11.67 -12.65 10.10
N ASN A 106 11.81 -12.63 11.43
CA ASN A 106 11.06 -13.49 12.33
C ASN A 106 10.33 -12.70 13.44
N GLY A 107 9.92 -13.40 14.50
CA GLY A 107 9.17 -12.84 15.61
C GLY A 107 9.95 -11.88 16.54
N SER A 108 11.26 -11.72 16.34
CA SER A 108 12.08 -10.76 17.11
C SER A 108 11.94 -9.32 16.59
N LEU A 109 11.35 -9.14 15.40
CA LEU A 109 11.05 -7.85 14.83
C LEU A 109 9.67 -7.37 15.29
N SER A 110 9.55 -6.10 15.66
CA SER A 110 8.27 -5.47 15.96
C SER A 110 7.39 -5.39 14.69
N GLY A 111 6.09 -5.19 14.87
CA GLY A 111 5.16 -5.02 13.75
C GLY A 111 5.56 -3.86 12.82
N GLY A 112 5.96 -2.72 13.39
CA GLY A 112 6.40 -1.56 12.63
C GLY A 112 7.72 -1.77 11.87
N GLU A 113 8.67 -2.53 12.44
CA GLU A 113 9.91 -2.90 11.76
C GLU A 113 9.64 -3.84 10.57
N LEU A 114 8.82 -4.87 10.78
CA LEU A 114 8.41 -5.80 9.72
C LEU A 114 7.71 -5.06 8.57
N LYS A 115 6.82 -4.12 8.91
CA LYS A 115 6.10 -3.32 7.91
C LYS A 115 7.04 -2.47 7.08
N ARG A 116 8.00 -1.80 7.71
CA ARG A 116 9.03 -1.03 6.99
C ARG A 116 9.93 -1.90 6.13
N ILE A 117 10.29 -3.10 6.59
CA ILE A 117 11.04 -4.07 5.78
C ILE A 117 10.20 -4.51 4.57
N GLU A 118 8.90 -4.79 4.75
CA GLU A 118 7.99 -5.12 3.65
C GLU A 118 7.94 -4.00 2.59
N ILE A 119 7.82 -2.73 3.02
CA ILE A 119 7.85 -1.58 2.12
C ILE A 119 9.21 -1.48 1.40
N ALA A 120 10.34 -1.70 2.11
CA ALA A 120 11.66 -1.74 1.48
C ALA A 120 11.76 -2.80 0.38
N THR A 121 11.11 -3.96 0.53
CA THR A 121 11.04 -4.98 -0.52
C THR A 121 10.22 -4.54 -1.72
N VAL A 122 9.12 -3.82 -1.51
CA VAL A 122 8.31 -3.25 -2.60
C VAL A 122 9.12 -2.21 -3.37
N LEU A 123 9.84 -1.31 -2.67
CA LEU A 123 10.75 -0.35 -3.29
C LEU A 123 11.85 -1.02 -4.11
N ALA A 124 12.51 -2.03 -3.53
CA ALA A 124 13.59 -2.77 -4.20
C ALA A 124 13.11 -3.47 -5.47
N ARG A 125 11.85 -3.89 -5.51
CA ARG A 125 11.24 -4.53 -6.67
C ARG A 125 10.99 -3.56 -7.83
N GLY A 126 10.70 -2.28 -7.57
CA GLY A 126 10.47 -1.26 -8.58
C GLY A 126 9.30 -1.59 -9.50
N THR A 127 8.10 -1.78 -8.92
CA THR A 127 6.91 -2.21 -9.66
C THR A 127 6.14 -1.04 -10.28
N LYS A 128 5.39 -1.33 -11.34
CA LYS A 128 4.49 -0.36 -12.00
C LYS A 128 3.25 -0.03 -11.17
N LEU A 129 2.83 -0.98 -10.32
CA LEU A 129 1.72 -0.80 -9.39
C LEU A 129 2.09 -1.43 -8.04
N SER A 130 2.07 -0.62 -7.00
CA SER A 130 2.25 -1.05 -5.62
C SER A 130 0.95 -0.88 -4.86
N VAL A 131 0.42 -1.96 -4.29
CA VAL A 131 -0.82 -1.94 -3.49
C VAL A 131 -0.48 -2.22 -2.03
N PHE A 132 -0.98 -1.39 -1.12
CA PHE A 132 -0.80 -1.51 0.32
C PHE A 132 -2.18 -1.59 0.99
N ASP A 133 -2.41 -2.66 1.75
CA ASP A 133 -3.67 -2.85 2.48
C ASP A 133 -3.44 -2.52 3.96
N GLU A 134 -3.99 -1.40 4.42
CA GLU A 134 -3.88 -0.86 5.78
C GLU A 134 -2.43 -0.91 6.32
N PRO A 135 -1.48 -0.24 5.64
CA PRO A 135 -0.06 -0.31 6.02
C PRO A 135 0.23 0.24 7.42
N GLU A 136 -0.66 1.03 7.96
CA GLU A 136 -0.61 1.60 9.31
C GLU A 136 -1.10 0.66 10.41
N ALA A 137 -1.74 -0.45 10.07
CA ALA A 137 -2.32 -1.36 11.07
C ALA A 137 -1.26 -1.92 12.03
N GLY A 138 -1.47 -1.71 13.33
CA GLY A 138 -0.55 -2.18 14.37
C GLY A 138 0.76 -1.41 14.50
N ILE A 139 0.85 -0.21 13.91
CA ILE A 139 1.99 0.70 14.02
C ILE A 139 1.70 1.76 15.11
N ASP A 140 2.70 2.04 15.95
CA ASP A 140 2.62 3.13 16.92
C ASP A 140 2.67 4.51 16.25
N LEU A 141 2.24 5.56 16.98
CA LEU A 141 2.12 6.92 16.47
C LEU A 141 3.44 7.48 15.88
N TRP A 142 4.58 7.19 16.51
CA TRP A 142 5.88 7.68 16.05
C TRP A 142 6.32 7.01 14.76
N SER A 143 6.15 5.70 14.70
CA SER A 143 6.41 4.90 13.49
C SER A 143 5.47 5.27 12.35
N PHE A 144 4.23 5.67 12.65
CA PHE A 144 3.27 6.12 11.65
C PHE A 144 3.71 7.43 10.96
N GLN A 145 4.26 8.39 11.69
CA GLN A 145 4.80 9.61 11.07
C GLN A 145 5.93 9.30 10.08
N ASN A 146 6.82 8.38 10.45
CA ASN A 146 7.88 7.94 9.55
C ASN A 146 7.31 7.24 8.31
N LEU A 147 6.23 6.46 8.47
CA LEU A 147 5.56 5.79 7.37
C LEU A 147 4.99 6.78 6.34
N ILE A 148 4.38 7.89 6.79
CA ILE A 148 3.91 8.95 5.90
C ILE A 148 5.06 9.51 5.06
N GLN A 149 6.19 9.86 5.69
CA GLN A 149 7.38 10.36 4.96
C GLN A 149 7.89 9.35 3.93
N VAL A 150 7.84 8.05 4.24
CA VAL A 150 8.21 7.01 3.28
C VAL A 150 7.28 7.02 2.07
N PHE A 151 5.97 7.15 2.28
CA PHE A 151 5.01 7.20 1.17
C PHE A 151 5.12 8.49 0.34
N GLU A 152 5.36 9.65 0.98
CA GLU A 152 5.65 10.91 0.27
C GLU A 152 6.89 10.74 -0.63
N LYS A 153 7.97 10.18 -0.10
CA LYS A 153 9.18 9.91 -0.86
C LYS A 153 8.95 8.89 -1.98
N MET A 154 8.18 7.82 -1.72
CA MET A 154 7.81 6.86 -2.76
C MET A 154 7.06 7.54 -3.91
N ARG A 155 6.11 8.43 -3.61
CA ARG A 155 5.37 9.20 -4.61
C ARG A 155 6.30 10.00 -5.54
N GLU A 156 7.36 10.60 -4.99
CA GLU A 156 8.31 11.40 -5.76
C GLU A 156 9.31 10.56 -6.58
N THR A 157 9.69 9.39 -6.08
CA THR A 157 10.81 8.61 -6.62
C THR A 157 10.39 7.40 -7.44
N THR A 158 9.15 6.92 -7.29
CA THR A 158 8.68 5.71 -7.96
C THR A 158 8.05 6.05 -9.31
N ASN A 159 8.57 5.43 -10.39
CA ASN A 159 7.96 5.50 -11.73
C ASN A 159 6.79 4.49 -11.84
N GLY A 160 5.84 4.55 -10.93
CA GLY A 160 4.70 3.64 -10.89
C GLY A 160 3.56 4.22 -10.07
N SER A 161 2.39 3.62 -10.19
CA SER A 161 1.22 4.01 -9.40
C SER A 161 1.26 3.33 -8.03
N ILE A 162 0.80 4.05 -7.02
CA ILE A 162 0.67 3.56 -5.65
C ILE A 162 -0.82 3.57 -5.29
N VAL A 163 -1.31 2.46 -4.79
CA VAL A 163 -2.67 2.32 -4.25
C VAL A 163 -2.57 1.95 -2.78
N ILE A 164 -3.13 2.76 -1.91
CA ILE A 164 -3.20 2.48 -0.47
C ILE A 164 -4.65 2.35 -0.05
N ILE A 165 -4.98 1.26 0.64
CA ILE A 165 -6.24 1.16 1.37
C ILE A 165 -5.98 1.68 2.77
N SER A 166 -6.65 2.77 3.13
CA SER A 166 -6.53 3.38 4.45
C SER A 166 -7.74 4.25 4.80
N HIS A 167 -7.95 4.44 6.08
CA HIS A 167 -8.91 5.40 6.63
C HIS A 167 -8.23 6.53 7.42
N GLN A 168 -6.90 6.55 7.43
CA GLN A 168 -6.12 7.55 8.14
C GLN A 168 -6.08 8.87 7.36
N GLU A 169 -6.49 9.96 8.01
CA GLU A 169 -6.55 11.30 7.41
C GLU A 169 -5.24 11.71 6.76
N ARG A 170 -4.11 11.51 7.44
CA ARG A 170 -2.78 11.85 6.92
C ARG A 170 -2.39 11.11 5.65
N ILE A 171 -2.88 9.87 5.45
CA ILE A 171 -2.66 9.13 4.20
C ILE A 171 -3.57 9.70 3.11
N LEU A 172 -4.81 10.09 3.44
CA LEU A 172 -5.71 10.78 2.52
C LEU A 172 -5.16 12.12 2.06
N GLU A 173 -4.50 12.89 2.95
CA GLU A 173 -3.91 14.19 2.64
C GLU A 173 -2.80 14.16 1.59
N ILE A 174 -2.05 13.05 1.48
CA ILE A 174 -0.97 12.89 0.50
C ILE A 174 -1.43 12.26 -0.82
N ALA A 175 -2.72 11.92 -0.96
CA ALA A 175 -3.28 11.32 -2.17
C ALA A 175 -3.35 12.32 -3.34
N ASP A 176 -3.25 11.81 -4.57
CA ASP A 176 -3.64 12.53 -5.77
C ASP A 176 -5.15 12.36 -6.02
N GLU A 177 -5.62 11.13 -5.81
CA GLU A 177 -7.02 10.75 -6.01
C GLU A 177 -7.50 9.90 -4.82
N ILE A 178 -8.79 10.06 -4.48
CA ILE A 178 -9.45 9.29 -3.43
C ILE A 178 -10.64 8.55 -4.03
N VAL A 179 -10.75 7.27 -3.69
CA VAL A 179 -11.86 6.39 -4.04
C VAL A 179 -12.56 5.97 -2.75
N VAL A 180 -13.82 6.29 -2.63
CA VAL A 180 -14.64 5.88 -1.47
C VAL A 180 -15.47 4.67 -1.87
N ILE A 181 -15.29 3.56 -1.14
CA ILE A 181 -16.03 2.31 -1.37
C ILE A 181 -16.96 2.05 -0.18
N SER A 182 -18.23 1.80 -0.46
CA SER A 182 -19.22 1.36 0.50
C SER A 182 -20.11 0.29 -0.12
N ASP A 183 -20.43 -0.74 0.66
CA ASP A 183 -21.34 -1.82 0.25
C ASP A 183 -20.98 -2.47 -1.11
N GLY A 184 -19.67 -2.64 -1.35
CA GLY A 184 -19.16 -3.26 -2.58
C GLY A 184 -19.25 -2.37 -3.82
N SER A 185 -19.57 -1.08 -3.68
CA SER A 185 -19.70 -0.14 -4.79
C SER A 185 -18.83 1.10 -4.58
N ILE A 186 -18.40 1.74 -5.68
CA ILE A 186 -17.75 3.05 -5.62
C ILE A 186 -18.82 4.08 -5.31
N LEU A 187 -18.74 4.67 -4.11
CA LEU A 187 -19.63 5.74 -3.69
C LEU A 187 -19.18 7.09 -4.26
N LYS A 188 -17.87 7.36 -4.23
CA LYS A 188 -17.26 8.59 -4.75
C LYS A 188 -15.88 8.30 -5.31
N HIS A 189 -15.48 9.09 -6.30
CA HIS A 189 -14.13 9.08 -6.85
C HIS A 189 -13.82 10.49 -7.39
N GLY A 190 -12.68 11.02 -7.05
CA GLY A 190 -12.22 12.32 -7.50
C GLY A 190 -10.84 12.66 -6.95
N THR A 191 -10.42 13.89 -7.19
CA THR A 191 -9.16 14.42 -6.63
C THR A 191 -9.26 14.53 -5.11
N ARG A 192 -8.10 14.53 -4.44
CA ARG A 192 -8.03 14.77 -2.99
C ARG A 192 -8.81 16.02 -2.59
N ASP A 193 -8.62 17.12 -3.31
CA ASP A 193 -9.20 18.43 -2.96
C ASP A 193 -10.72 18.46 -3.11
N GLU A 194 -11.30 17.60 -3.94
CA GLU A 194 -12.74 17.42 -4.09
C GLU A 194 -13.32 16.51 -3.00
N ILE A 195 -12.66 15.38 -2.72
CA ILE A 195 -13.25 14.31 -1.89
C ILE A 195 -12.93 14.49 -0.40
N LEU A 196 -11.71 14.92 -0.04
CA LEU A 196 -11.28 15.00 1.36
C LEU A 196 -12.14 15.94 2.22
N PRO A 197 -12.50 17.16 1.78
CA PRO A 197 -13.36 18.06 2.55
C PRO A 197 -14.75 17.47 2.84
N GLU A 198 -15.27 16.67 1.91
CA GLU A 198 -16.57 16.02 2.09
C GLU A 198 -16.52 14.86 3.11
N ILE A 199 -15.41 14.08 3.10
CA ILE A 199 -15.18 12.98 4.05
C ILE A 199 -15.02 13.54 5.47
N LEU A 200 -14.23 14.62 5.62
CA LEU A 200 -13.97 15.24 6.92
C LEU A 200 -15.12 16.10 7.43
N GLY A 201 -16.21 16.28 6.66
CA GLY A 201 -17.35 17.11 7.04
C GLY A 201 -17.02 18.60 7.09
N THR A 202 -15.92 19.04 6.48
CA THR A 202 -15.48 20.45 6.41
C THR A 202 -16.07 21.18 5.19
N ALA A 203 -16.56 20.44 4.18
CA ALA A 203 -17.36 21.01 3.12
C ALA A 203 -18.76 21.31 3.64
N SER A 204 -19.31 22.48 3.32
CA SER A 204 -20.73 22.79 3.53
C SER A 204 -21.56 21.78 2.74
N ALA A 205 -21.95 20.68 3.40
CA ALA A 205 -22.68 19.62 2.75
C ALA A 205 -24.04 20.14 2.30
N PRO A 206 -24.47 19.89 1.05
CA PRO A 206 -25.88 19.89 0.73
C PRO A 206 -26.53 18.85 1.66
N SER A 207 -27.55 19.28 2.40
CA SER A 207 -28.32 18.48 3.36
C SER A 207 -28.72 17.13 2.78
N GLY A 208 -28.02 16.05 3.15
CA GLY A 208 -28.40 14.70 2.70
C GLY A 208 -27.46 13.54 3.00
N CYS A 209 -26.20 13.74 3.36
CA CYS A 209 -25.30 12.62 3.63
C CYS A 209 -24.73 12.66 5.06
N GLN A 210 -25.38 11.96 5.98
CA GLN A 210 -24.86 11.71 7.34
C GLN A 210 -24.01 10.44 7.33
N PHE A 211 -22.72 10.52 7.01
CA PHE A 211 -21.86 9.32 7.00
C PHE A 211 -20.74 9.30 8.06
N TYR A 212 -20.58 10.35 8.85
CA TYR A 212 -19.69 10.31 10.01
C TYR A 212 -20.31 11.07 11.19
N ARG A 213 -21.19 10.42 11.97
CA ARG A 213 -21.36 10.80 13.37
C ARG A 213 -20.29 10.03 14.17
N ARG A 214 -19.40 10.78 14.83
CA ARG A 214 -18.52 10.29 15.87
C ARG A 214 -19.35 9.51 16.89
N GLU A 215 -19.02 8.25 17.09
CA GLU A 215 -19.33 7.61 18.37
C GLU A 215 -18.35 8.17 19.39
N ALA A 216 -18.92 8.82 20.41
CA ALA A 216 -18.21 9.35 21.57
C ALA A 216 -17.88 8.20 22.55
#